data_346456ad65e5d41d4c72aefd4a265236
#
_entry.id   346456ad65e5d41d4c72aefd4a265236
#
_cell.length_a   1.000
_cell.length_b   1.000
_cell.length_c   1.000
_cell.angle_alpha   90.00
_cell.angle_beta   90.00
_cell.angle_gamma   90.00
#
_symmetry.space_group_name_H-M   'P 1'
#
loop_
_entity.id
_entity.type
_entity.pdbx_description
1 polymer ?
#
loop_
_entity_poly.entity_id
_entity_poly.type
_entity_poly.pdbx_seq_one_letter_code
_entity_poly.pdbx_strand_id
1 'polypeptide(L)'
;MEQPSTTTPIQPKKKFSKADSIINKAIEAHGGKLYTTANYSFIFRGKEYRFKNNGASYIYSSEIQKGDSLIKDQLTPEKFERSINSKLQSLSKEDSAKYSEAINSVIYFATLPYKLQDASVNKKFIEEITIKGQKYHAIGVTFGQDGGGKDFDDEYHYWINTTTHKMDYLAYNYRVNEGGVRFRVAFNTRVVYGVTFQDYINYEAPLQTPLKDLPKLYEQGKLKEVSQILTENVVNNQK
;
A
#
# COMPACT_ATOMS: atom_id res chain seq x y z
N MET A 1 16.75 -17.27 -54.33
CA MET A 1 15.62 -16.57 -53.65
C MET A 1 16.03 -16.45 -52.20
N GLU A 2 16.50 -15.23 -51.84
CA GLU A 2 16.85 -14.94 -50.46
C GLU A 2 15.58 -14.52 -49.69
N GLN A 3 15.33 -15.09 -48.55
CA GLN A 3 14.24 -14.68 -47.65
C GLN A 3 14.64 -13.39 -46.93
N PRO A 4 13.75 -12.40 -46.79
CA PRO A 4 14.04 -11.20 -46.00
C PRO A 4 14.02 -11.53 -44.51
N SER A 5 15.13 -11.25 -43.84
CA SER A 5 15.30 -11.30 -42.40
C SER A 5 14.42 -10.21 -41.73
N THR A 6 13.38 -10.62 -41.05
CA THR A 6 12.54 -9.74 -40.22
C THR A 6 13.27 -9.40 -38.92
N THR A 7 13.92 -8.25 -38.90
CA THR A 7 14.42 -7.64 -37.63
C THR A 7 13.24 -7.13 -36.80
N THR A 8 12.96 -7.82 -35.72
CA THR A 8 12.00 -7.36 -34.70
C THR A 8 12.49 -6.02 -34.11
N PRO A 9 11.68 -4.95 -34.07
CA PRO A 9 12.09 -3.67 -33.48
C PRO A 9 12.39 -3.87 -31.97
N ILE A 10 13.61 -3.51 -31.58
CA ILE A 10 14.00 -3.44 -30.15
C ILE A 10 13.21 -2.29 -29.53
N GLN A 11 12.23 -2.60 -28.68
CA GLN A 11 11.52 -1.59 -27.93
C GLN A 11 12.53 -0.84 -27.01
N PRO A 12 12.49 0.51 -26.98
CA PRO A 12 13.40 1.29 -26.15
C PRO A 12 13.18 0.91 -24.68
N LYS A 13 14.24 0.52 -23.96
CA LYS A 13 14.21 0.25 -22.53
C LYS A 13 13.65 1.49 -21.82
N LYS A 14 12.52 1.35 -21.13
CA LYS A 14 11.91 2.40 -20.31
C LYS A 14 12.96 2.97 -19.34
N LYS A 15 13.36 4.22 -19.51
CA LYS A 15 14.33 4.87 -18.64
C LYS A 15 13.66 5.14 -17.31
N PHE A 16 14.05 4.43 -16.25
CA PHE A 16 13.54 4.64 -14.90
C PHE A 16 13.90 6.04 -14.40
N SER A 17 12.93 6.73 -13.81
CA SER A 17 13.18 7.98 -13.10
C SER A 17 13.98 7.72 -11.81
N LYS A 18 14.51 8.78 -11.19
CA LYS A 18 15.15 8.67 -9.86
C LYS A 18 14.17 8.09 -8.83
N ALA A 19 12.90 8.51 -8.86
CA ALA A 19 11.85 8.00 -7.97
C ALA A 19 11.59 6.51 -8.20
N ASP A 20 11.47 6.06 -9.45
CA ASP A 20 11.30 4.64 -9.77
C ASP A 20 12.47 3.80 -9.24
N SER A 21 13.70 4.28 -9.41
CA SER A 21 14.88 3.57 -8.94
C SER A 21 14.91 3.42 -7.42
N ILE A 22 14.49 4.44 -6.67
CA ILE A 22 14.40 4.41 -5.21
C ILE A 22 13.29 3.45 -4.76
N ILE A 23 12.11 3.54 -5.36
CA ILE A 23 10.98 2.66 -5.03
C ILE A 23 11.30 1.21 -5.36
N ASN A 24 11.95 0.92 -6.49
CA ASN A 24 12.36 -0.45 -6.83
C ASN A 24 13.30 -1.04 -5.77
N LYS A 25 14.29 -0.26 -5.29
CA LYS A 25 15.17 -0.70 -4.19
C LYS A 25 14.37 -0.93 -2.89
N ALA A 26 13.38 -0.08 -2.60
CA ALA A 26 12.52 -0.28 -1.45
C ALA A 26 11.69 -1.55 -1.58
N ILE A 27 11.11 -1.83 -2.74
CA ILE A 27 10.38 -3.07 -3.00
C ILE A 27 11.30 -4.29 -2.80
N GLU A 28 12.50 -4.29 -3.36
CA GLU A 28 13.47 -5.37 -3.16
C GLU A 28 13.83 -5.56 -1.67
N ALA A 29 14.04 -4.47 -0.93
CA ALA A 29 14.32 -4.53 0.50
C ALA A 29 13.15 -5.08 1.33
N HIS A 30 11.91 -5.01 0.85
CA HIS A 30 10.71 -5.48 1.55
C HIS A 30 10.27 -6.89 1.13
N GLY A 31 10.89 -7.51 0.14
CA GLY A 31 10.54 -8.87 -0.29
C GLY A 31 10.59 -9.08 -1.80
N GLY A 32 10.68 -8.00 -2.58
CA GLY A 32 10.93 -8.04 -4.02
C GLY A 32 9.96 -8.97 -4.76
N LYS A 33 10.53 -9.91 -5.50
CA LYS A 33 9.78 -10.87 -6.32
C LYS A 33 8.84 -11.79 -5.52
N LEU A 34 9.05 -11.95 -4.22
CA LEU A 34 8.18 -12.79 -3.39
C LEU A 34 6.74 -12.27 -3.36
N TYR A 35 6.55 -10.97 -3.59
CA TYR A 35 5.20 -10.41 -3.68
C TYR A 35 4.41 -10.90 -4.89
N THR A 36 5.05 -11.29 -5.99
CA THR A 36 4.35 -11.72 -7.22
C THR A 36 3.50 -12.98 -7.05
N THR A 37 3.87 -13.82 -6.10
CA THR A 37 3.16 -15.07 -5.76
C THR A 37 2.81 -15.14 -4.28
N ALA A 38 2.85 -14.02 -3.57
CA ALA A 38 2.60 -13.94 -2.14
C ALA A 38 1.19 -14.46 -1.77
N ASN A 39 1.11 -15.21 -0.66
CA ASN A 39 -0.15 -15.69 -0.12
C ASN A 39 -0.05 -15.63 1.40
N TYR A 40 -0.51 -14.50 1.97
CA TYR A 40 -0.43 -14.22 3.39
C TYR A 40 -1.80 -13.86 3.96
N SER A 41 -2.00 -14.18 5.23
CA SER A 41 -3.09 -13.64 6.03
C SER A 41 -2.55 -12.93 7.27
N PHE A 42 -3.33 -12.00 7.79
CA PHE A 42 -3.05 -11.26 9.01
C PHE A 42 -4.35 -10.75 9.64
N ILE A 43 -4.30 -10.41 10.92
CA ILE A 43 -5.43 -9.80 11.62
C ILE A 43 -5.18 -8.29 11.70
N PHE A 44 -6.20 -7.51 11.35
CA PHE A 44 -6.25 -6.07 11.54
C PHE A 44 -7.59 -5.67 12.15
N ARG A 45 -7.55 -5.06 13.34
CA ARG A 45 -8.74 -4.64 14.10
C ARG A 45 -9.77 -5.77 14.28
N GLY A 46 -9.29 -6.96 14.64
CA GLY A 46 -10.13 -8.14 14.89
C GLY A 46 -10.75 -8.78 13.64
N LYS A 47 -10.39 -8.33 12.45
CA LYS A 47 -10.81 -8.90 11.17
C LYS A 47 -9.62 -9.56 10.49
N GLU A 48 -9.78 -10.80 10.03
CA GLU A 48 -8.75 -11.45 9.22
C GLU A 48 -8.78 -10.90 7.80
N TYR A 49 -7.60 -10.58 7.27
CA TYR A 49 -7.37 -10.19 5.89
C TYR A 49 -6.41 -11.17 5.23
N ARG A 50 -6.61 -11.44 3.96
CA ARG A 50 -5.74 -12.28 3.17
C ARG A 50 -5.51 -11.66 1.80
N PHE A 51 -4.26 -11.70 1.35
CA PHE A 51 -3.92 -11.42 -0.04
C PHE A 51 -3.19 -12.60 -0.65
N LYS A 52 -3.64 -12.96 -1.86
CA LYS A 52 -3.02 -13.97 -2.71
C LYS A 52 -2.76 -13.35 -4.06
N ASN A 53 -1.50 -13.20 -4.42
CA ASN A 53 -1.07 -12.69 -5.71
C ASN A 53 -0.71 -13.86 -6.64
N ASN A 54 -0.98 -13.69 -7.94
CA ASN A 54 -0.59 -14.61 -8.98
C ASN A 54 -0.23 -13.80 -10.25
N GLY A 55 0.99 -13.26 -10.26
CA GLY A 55 1.43 -12.34 -11.32
C GLY A 55 0.58 -11.07 -11.36
N ALA A 56 -0.14 -10.86 -12.46
CA ALA A 56 -1.01 -9.70 -12.65
C ALA A 56 -2.40 -9.87 -11.99
N SER A 57 -2.77 -11.08 -11.57
CA SER A 57 -4.05 -11.36 -10.90
C SER A 57 -3.86 -11.39 -9.38
N TYR A 58 -4.95 -11.19 -8.67
CA TYR A 58 -4.97 -11.26 -7.20
C TYR A 58 -6.33 -11.72 -6.68
N ILE A 59 -6.31 -12.25 -5.45
CA ILE A 59 -7.50 -12.46 -4.63
C ILE A 59 -7.22 -11.81 -3.28
N TYR A 60 -7.98 -10.77 -2.94
CA TYR A 60 -7.99 -10.17 -1.61
C TYR A 60 -9.25 -10.58 -0.90
N SER A 61 -9.15 -10.98 0.34
CA SER A 61 -10.33 -11.35 1.11
C SER A 61 -10.25 -10.84 2.54
N SER A 62 -11.41 -10.76 3.17
CA SER A 62 -11.51 -10.51 4.59
C SER A 62 -12.62 -11.34 5.21
N GLU A 63 -12.43 -11.71 6.47
CA GLU A 63 -13.36 -12.54 7.23
C GLU A 63 -13.53 -12.00 8.65
N ILE A 64 -14.78 -11.94 9.12
CA ILE A 64 -15.08 -11.54 10.50
C ILE A 64 -16.33 -12.27 11.01
N GLN A 65 -16.26 -12.75 12.24
CA GLN A 65 -17.42 -13.24 12.98
C GLN A 65 -18.11 -12.06 13.69
N LYS A 66 -19.42 -11.88 13.44
CA LYS A 66 -20.28 -10.89 14.13
C LYS A 66 -21.53 -11.59 14.68
N GLY A 67 -21.55 -11.88 15.99
CA GLY A 67 -22.56 -12.73 16.57
C GLY A 67 -22.59 -14.09 15.85
N ASP A 68 -23.77 -14.52 15.38
CA ASP A 68 -23.95 -15.79 14.65
C ASP A 68 -23.63 -15.66 13.14
N SER A 69 -23.17 -14.52 12.68
CA SER A 69 -22.92 -14.26 11.26
C SER A 69 -21.43 -14.27 10.96
N LEU A 70 -20.98 -15.22 10.13
CA LEU A 70 -19.68 -15.24 9.51
C LEU A 70 -19.73 -14.45 8.19
N ILE A 71 -19.15 -13.25 8.18
CA ILE A 71 -19.11 -12.37 7.00
C ILE A 71 -17.77 -12.57 6.31
N LYS A 72 -17.83 -12.95 5.02
CA LYS A 72 -16.65 -13.08 4.15
C LYS A 72 -16.80 -12.15 2.95
N ASP A 73 -15.75 -11.39 2.67
CA ASP A 73 -15.64 -10.53 1.50
C ASP A 73 -14.49 -11.03 0.62
N GLN A 74 -14.67 -10.98 -0.69
CA GLN A 74 -13.64 -11.31 -1.66
C GLN A 74 -13.61 -10.28 -2.79
N LEU A 75 -12.41 -9.80 -3.11
CA LEU A 75 -12.13 -8.87 -4.19
C LEU A 75 -11.14 -9.51 -5.16
N THR A 76 -11.50 -9.55 -6.44
CA THR A 76 -10.63 -9.90 -7.57
C THR A 76 -10.58 -8.73 -8.55
N PRO A 77 -9.73 -8.78 -9.59
CA PRO A 77 -9.76 -7.76 -10.65
C PRO A 77 -11.12 -7.60 -11.32
N GLU A 78 -11.92 -8.68 -11.38
CA GLU A 78 -13.18 -8.72 -12.13
C GLU A 78 -14.39 -8.33 -11.27
N LYS A 79 -14.37 -8.66 -9.97
CA LYS A 79 -15.56 -8.52 -9.13
C LYS A 79 -15.27 -8.47 -7.64
N PHE A 80 -16.25 -7.95 -6.92
CA PHE A 80 -16.37 -8.06 -5.47
C PHE A 80 -17.56 -8.97 -5.12
N GLU A 81 -17.39 -9.83 -4.12
CA GLU A 81 -18.44 -10.70 -3.59
C GLU A 81 -18.44 -10.67 -2.06
N ARG A 82 -19.63 -10.65 -1.47
CA ARG A 82 -19.86 -10.83 -0.03
C ARG A 82 -20.72 -12.04 0.21
N SER A 83 -20.34 -12.86 1.18
CA SER A 83 -21.21 -13.92 1.72
C SER A 83 -21.41 -13.76 3.22
N ILE A 84 -22.59 -14.19 3.70
CA ILE A 84 -22.93 -14.29 5.13
C ILE A 84 -23.37 -15.73 5.38
N ASN A 85 -22.69 -16.41 6.28
CA ASN A 85 -22.91 -17.84 6.56
C ASN A 85 -22.95 -18.67 5.26
N SER A 86 -21.95 -18.43 4.38
CA SER A 86 -21.79 -19.06 3.07
C SER A 86 -22.89 -18.75 2.03
N LYS A 87 -23.84 -17.87 2.33
CA LYS A 87 -24.86 -17.41 1.37
C LYS A 87 -24.42 -16.12 0.71
N LEU A 88 -24.28 -16.13 -0.62
CA LEU A 88 -23.94 -14.96 -1.41
C LEU A 88 -25.00 -13.87 -1.23
N GLN A 89 -24.56 -12.62 -1.05
CA GLN A 89 -25.42 -11.47 -0.86
C GLN A 89 -25.56 -10.67 -2.15
N SER A 90 -26.78 -10.24 -2.46
CA SER A 90 -27.00 -9.26 -3.51
C SER A 90 -26.70 -7.86 -2.94
N LEU A 91 -25.72 -7.17 -3.51
CA LEU A 91 -25.31 -5.84 -3.08
C LEU A 91 -25.68 -4.77 -4.09
N SER A 92 -25.96 -3.57 -3.61
CA SER A 92 -26.00 -2.39 -4.46
C SER A 92 -24.61 -2.11 -5.06
N LYS A 93 -24.55 -1.35 -6.16
CA LYS A 93 -23.27 -0.92 -6.74
C LYS A 93 -22.47 -0.08 -5.74
N GLU A 94 -23.15 0.74 -4.97
CA GLU A 94 -22.53 1.60 -3.95
C GLU A 94 -21.91 0.79 -2.81
N ASP A 95 -22.64 -0.18 -2.24
CA ASP A 95 -22.13 -1.07 -1.19
C ASP A 95 -20.97 -1.92 -1.70
N SER A 96 -21.09 -2.47 -2.91
CA SER A 96 -20.02 -3.24 -3.53
C SER A 96 -18.76 -2.42 -3.67
N ALA A 97 -18.85 -1.19 -4.17
CA ALA A 97 -17.70 -0.27 -4.27
C ALA A 97 -17.11 0.06 -2.91
N LYS A 98 -17.95 0.41 -1.91
CA LYS A 98 -17.53 0.72 -0.53
C LYS A 98 -16.75 -0.43 0.12
N TYR A 99 -17.25 -1.66 -0.01
CA TYR A 99 -16.59 -2.82 0.61
C TYR A 99 -15.33 -3.23 -0.14
N SER A 100 -15.31 -3.11 -1.48
CA SER A 100 -14.12 -3.31 -2.30
C SER A 100 -13.00 -2.37 -1.88
N GLU A 101 -13.32 -1.08 -1.75
CA GLU A 101 -12.37 -0.04 -1.34
C GLU A 101 -11.81 -0.31 0.06
N ALA A 102 -12.67 -0.72 1.00
CA ALA A 102 -12.25 -1.03 2.36
C ALA A 102 -11.22 -2.18 2.42
N ILE A 103 -11.40 -3.26 1.64
CA ILE A 103 -10.42 -4.35 1.55
C ILE A 103 -9.16 -3.87 0.86
N ASN A 104 -9.31 -3.22 -0.31
CA ASN A 104 -8.18 -2.76 -1.10
C ASN A 104 -7.27 -1.83 -0.30
N SER A 105 -7.85 -0.89 0.46
CA SER A 105 -7.11 0.04 1.31
C SER A 105 -6.27 -0.68 2.36
N VAL A 106 -6.83 -1.66 3.08
CA VAL A 106 -6.08 -2.41 4.10
C VAL A 106 -4.93 -3.19 3.48
N ILE A 107 -5.17 -3.90 2.37
CA ILE A 107 -4.13 -4.68 1.68
C ILE A 107 -3.07 -3.74 1.08
N TYR A 108 -3.48 -2.60 0.50
CA TYR A 108 -2.57 -1.60 -0.04
C TYR A 108 -1.53 -1.17 1.01
N PHE A 109 -2.00 -0.71 2.19
CA PHE A 109 -1.11 -0.25 3.25
C PHE A 109 -0.27 -1.39 3.85
N ALA A 110 -0.82 -2.59 3.98
CA ALA A 110 -0.09 -3.75 4.52
C ALA A 110 1.00 -4.28 3.57
N THR A 111 0.90 -4.00 2.27
CA THR A 111 1.84 -4.48 1.24
C THR A 111 2.75 -3.39 0.67
N LEU A 112 2.74 -2.19 1.26
CA LEU A 112 3.70 -1.15 0.89
C LEU A 112 5.14 -1.61 1.16
N PRO A 113 6.10 -1.24 0.31
CA PRO A 113 6.00 -0.37 -0.87
C PRO A 113 5.65 -1.10 -2.19
N TYR A 114 5.33 -2.40 -2.18
CA TYR A 114 5.10 -3.20 -3.39
C TYR A 114 4.06 -2.55 -4.33
N LYS A 115 2.97 -2.02 -3.77
CA LYS A 115 1.90 -1.35 -4.52
C LYS A 115 2.31 -0.06 -5.23
N LEU A 116 3.46 0.50 -4.90
CA LEU A 116 3.96 1.71 -5.57
C LEU A 116 4.50 1.47 -6.97
N GLN A 117 4.54 0.21 -7.45
CA GLN A 117 4.87 -0.12 -8.83
C GLN A 117 3.65 -0.17 -9.76
N ASP A 118 2.42 -0.10 -9.24
CA ASP A 118 1.19 -0.18 -10.03
C ASP A 118 1.16 0.96 -11.08
N ALA A 119 0.55 0.68 -12.24
CA ALA A 119 0.59 1.58 -13.40
C ALA A 119 -0.10 2.94 -13.14
N SER A 120 -1.08 2.97 -12.24
CA SER A 120 -1.79 4.20 -11.83
C SER A 120 -0.97 5.10 -10.90
N VAL A 121 0.20 4.67 -10.42
CA VAL A 121 1.01 5.39 -9.44
C VAL A 121 1.99 6.34 -10.13
N ASN A 122 1.78 7.65 -9.97
CA ASN A 122 2.72 8.69 -10.39
C ASN A 122 3.69 8.99 -9.24
N LYS A 123 5.00 8.88 -9.52
CA LYS A 123 6.05 9.05 -8.52
C LYS A 123 6.97 10.22 -8.88
N LYS A 124 7.30 11.04 -7.89
CA LYS A 124 8.24 12.16 -8.04
C LYS A 124 9.23 12.14 -6.88
N PHE A 125 10.52 12.19 -7.19
CA PHE A 125 11.53 12.48 -6.18
C PHE A 125 11.38 13.93 -5.73
N ILE A 126 11.24 14.15 -4.41
CA ILE A 126 11.10 15.48 -3.82
C ILE A 126 12.47 15.98 -3.39
N GLU A 127 13.08 15.33 -2.40
CA GLU A 127 14.34 15.75 -1.80
C GLU A 127 15.02 14.61 -1.03
N GLU A 128 16.21 14.86 -0.53
CA GLU A 128 16.85 14.08 0.52
C GLU A 128 16.76 14.88 1.83
N ILE A 129 16.30 14.23 2.89
CA ILE A 129 16.06 14.85 4.19
C ILE A 129 16.63 13.97 5.32
N THR A 130 17.00 14.59 6.43
CA THR A 130 17.38 13.87 7.65
C THR A 130 16.20 13.87 8.63
N ILE A 131 15.84 12.71 9.16
CA ILE A 131 14.81 12.51 10.18
C ILE A 131 15.43 11.67 11.30
N LYS A 132 15.40 12.15 12.55
CA LYS A 132 16.00 11.45 13.70
C LYS A 132 17.45 10.99 13.44
N GLY A 133 18.24 11.84 12.75
CA GLY A 133 19.64 11.56 12.44
C GLY A 133 19.90 10.58 11.30
N GLN A 134 18.87 10.04 10.65
CA GLN A 134 18.95 9.14 9.50
C GLN A 134 18.58 9.87 8.21
N LYS A 135 19.23 9.52 7.09
CA LYS A 135 18.93 10.10 5.78
C LYS A 135 17.85 9.34 5.05
N TYR A 136 16.96 10.08 4.40
CA TYR A 136 15.80 9.55 3.66
C TYR A 136 15.65 10.23 2.32
N HIS A 137 15.23 9.46 1.33
CA HIS A 137 14.66 9.99 0.09
C HIS A 137 13.17 10.21 0.28
N ALA A 138 12.69 11.43 0.10
CA ALA A 138 11.27 11.76 0.08
C ALA A 138 10.71 11.56 -1.34
N ILE A 139 9.68 10.74 -1.47
CA ILE A 139 8.98 10.44 -2.73
C ILE A 139 7.53 10.89 -2.60
N GLY A 140 7.13 11.85 -3.45
CA GLY A 140 5.73 12.23 -3.62
C GLY A 140 5.03 11.26 -4.57
N VAL A 141 3.80 10.91 -4.23
CA VAL A 141 2.95 10.00 -5.00
C VAL A 141 1.57 10.59 -5.15
N THR A 142 1.03 10.49 -6.36
CA THR A 142 -0.37 10.75 -6.72
C THR A 142 -0.88 9.59 -7.57
N PHE A 143 -2.20 9.46 -7.69
CA PHE A 143 -2.81 8.42 -8.50
C PHE A 143 -3.43 9.01 -9.77
N GLY A 144 -3.36 8.28 -10.88
CA GLY A 144 -4.11 8.61 -12.09
C GLY A 144 -5.61 8.36 -11.90
N GLN A 145 -6.47 9.10 -12.62
CA GLN A 145 -7.92 8.89 -12.59
C GLN A 145 -8.32 7.45 -12.95
N ASP A 146 -7.64 6.87 -13.95
CA ASP A 146 -7.83 5.47 -14.32
C ASP A 146 -7.06 4.56 -13.36
N GLY A 147 -7.78 3.86 -12.48
CA GLY A 147 -7.22 2.92 -11.50
C GLY A 147 -6.82 3.55 -10.15
N GLY A 148 -6.97 4.87 -9.96
CA GLY A 148 -6.68 5.55 -8.69
C GLY A 148 -7.82 5.50 -7.67
N GLY A 149 -9.00 5.00 -8.06
CA GLY A 149 -10.16 4.95 -7.17
C GLY A 149 -10.72 6.34 -6.85
N LYS A 150 -11.28 6.51 -5.64
CA LYS A 150 -11.79 7.80 -5.15
C LYS A 150 -10.68 8.71 -4.62
N ASP A 151 -9.49 8.17 -4.38
CA ASP A 151 -8.36 8.84 -3.73
C ASP A 151 -7.40 9.49 -4.74
N PHE A 152 -7.84 9.69 -6.01
CA PHE A 152 -6.99 10.26 -7.06
C PHE A 152 -6.54 11.70 -6.76
N ASP A 153 -7.29 12.44 -5.93
CA ASP A 153 -6.97 13.79 -5.47
C ASP A 153 -6.11 13.84 -4.21
N ASP A 154 -5.84 12.67 -3.60
CA ASP A 154 -5.03 12.56 -2.40
C ASP A 154 -3.54 12.62 -2.75
N GLU A 155 -2.76 13.29 -1.92
CA GLU A 155 -1.31 13.34 -2.03
C GLU A 155 -0.69 12.45 -0.96
N TYR A 156 0.33 11.69 -1.35
CA TYR A 156 1.09 10.81 -0.47
C TYR A 156 2.57 11.14 -0.52
N HIS A 157 3.23 11.12 0.63
CA HIS A 157 4.68 11.18 0.74
C HIS A 157 5.21 9.93 1.44
N TYR A 158 6.29 9.37 0.90
CA TYR A 158 6.98 8.20 1.46
C TYR A 158 8.44 8.56 1.69
N TRP A 159 8.98 8.20 2.85
CA TRP A 159 10.37 8.40 3.18
C TRP A 159 11.09 7.07 3.24
N ILE A 160 11.99 6.87 2.28
CA ILE A 160 12.77 5.65 2.09
C ILE A 160 14.16 5.89 2.66
N ASN A 161 14.57 5.11 3.65
CA ASN A 161 15.89 5.18 4.26
C ASN A 161 16.98 4.93 3.21
N THR A 162 17.97 5.81 3.13
CA THR A 162 19.01 5.75 2.08
C THR A 162 19.95 4.56 2.23
N THR A 163 20.07 3.99 3.43
CA THR A 163 20.97 2.88 3.75
C THR A 163 20.25 1.54 3.70
N THR A 164 19.13 1.41 4.40
CA THR A 164 18.38 0.15 4.52
C THR A 164 17.38 -0.07 3.38
N HIS A 165 17.06 0.98 2.65
CA HIS A 165 15.98 1.06 1.66
C HIS A 165 14.60 0.69 2.22
N LYS A 166 14.42 0.68 3.55
CA LYS A 166 13.12 0.48 4.18
C LYS A 166 12.30 1.76 4.13
N MET A 167 10.98 1.60 4.04
CA MET A 167 10.03 2.70 4.11
C MET A 167 9.63 2.89 5.58
N ASP A 168 10.29 3.86 6.26
CA ASP A 168 10.12 4.06 7.70
C ASP A 168 9.01 5.06 8.02
N TYR A 169 8.68 5.95 7.08
CA TYR A 169 7.63 6.96 7.27
C TYR A 169 6.76 7.06 6.03
N LEU A 170 5.49 7.39 6.23
CA LEU A 170 4.58 7.80 5.17
C LEU A 170 3.64 8.89 5.67
N ALA A 171 3.16 9.71 4.76
CA ALA A 171 2.15 10.72 5.03
C ALA A 171 1.14 10.78 3.90
N TYR A 172 -0.06 11.24 4.22
CA TYR A 172 -1.08 11.52 3.22
C TYR A 172 -2.09 12.53 3.73
N ASN A 173 -2.69 13.26 2.81
CA ASN A 173 -3.91 14.01 3.05
C ASN A 173 -5.09 13.29 2.39
N TYR A 174 -6.28 13.55 2.84
CA TYR A 174 -7.51 13.03 2.27
C TYR A 174 -8.65 14.02 2.49
N ARG A 175 -9.68 14.00 1.61
CA ARG A 175 -10.77 14.98 1.62
C ARG A 175 -12.11 14.42 2.09
N VAL A 176 -12.27 13.11 2.10
CA VAL A 176 -13.48 12.45 2.57
C VAL A 176 -13.66 12.62 4.08
N ASN A 177 -14.92 12.62 4.60
CA ASN A 177 -15.22 12.71 6.03
C ASN A 177 -14.52 13.90 6.72
N GLU A 178 -14.72 15.11 6.22
CA GLU A 178 -14.12 16.37 6.71
C GLU A 178 -12.62 16.51 6.44
N GLY A 179 -12.03 15.53 5.78
CA GLY A 179 -10.61 15.54 5.44
C GLY A 179 -9.67 15.23 6.60
N GLY A 180 -8.40 15.18 6.31
CA GLY A 180 -7.37 14.98 7.32
C GLY A 180 -5.96 14.93 6.76
N VAL A 181 -4.99 15.12 7.64
CA VAL A 181 -3.56 14.92 7.36
C VAL A 181 -3.03 13.90 8.33
N ARG A 182 -2.38 12.87 7.81
CA ARG A 182 -1.82 11.76 8.59
C ARG A 182 -0.34 11.62 8.33
N PHE A 183 0.37 11.27 9.40
CA PHE A 183 1.78 10.88 9.36
C PHE A 183 1.93 9.56 10.09
N ARG A 184 2.55 8.58 9.45
CA ARG A 184 2.75 7.26 10.04
C ARG A 184 4.23 6.97 10.19
N VAL A 185 4.59 6.45 11.34
CA VAL A 185 5.95 6.03 11.70
C VAL A 185 5.97 4.51 11.83
N ALA A 186 6.79 3.85 11.03
CA ALA A 186 6.94 2.40 11.06
C ALA A 186 7.61 1.96 12.36
N PHE A 187 7.12 0.87 12.93
CA PHE A 187 7.74 0.17 14.05
C PHE A 187 7.46 -1.34 13.94
N ASN A 188 8.02 -2.12 14.84
CA ASN A 188 7.83 -3.58 14.88
C ASN A 188 8.02 -4.23 13.50
N THR A 189 9.07 -3.79 12.78
CA THR A 189 9.41 -4.34 11.47
C THR A 189 9.86 -5.78 11.62
N ARG A 190 9.24 -6.68 10.87
CA ARG A 190 9.51 -8.12 10.93
C ARG A 190 9.46 -8.74 9.55
N VAL A 191 10.24 -9.81 9.37
CA VAL A 191 10.27 -10.57 8.11
C VAL A 191 9.57 -11.90 8.32
N VAL A 192 8.54 -12.15 7.53
CA VAL A 192 7.79 -13.41 7.53
C VAL A 192 7.99 -14.09 6.17
N TYR A 193 8.74 -15.19 6.14
CA TYR A 193 9.11 -15.92 4.91
C TYR A 193 9.61 -14.99 3.79
N GLY A 194 10.52 -14.07 4.14
CA GLY A 194 11.18 -13.16 3.20
C GLY A 194 10.41 -11.88 2.86
N VAL A 195 9.15 -11.74 3.27
CA VAL A 195 8.36 -10.52 3.09
C VAL A 195 8.35 -9.71 4.39
N THR A 196 8.63 -8.41 4.27
CA THR A 196 8.65 -7.49 5.41
C THR A 196 7.24 -6.97 5.70
N PHE A 197 6.85 -7.06 6.96
CA PHE A 197 5.65 -6.45 7.53
C PHE A 197 6.05 -5.42 8.57
N GLN A 198 5.30 -4.36 8.67
CA GLN A 198 5.53 -3.25 9.60
C GLN A 198 4.20 -2.84 10.23
N ASP A 199 4.27 -2.46 11.50
CA ASP A 199 3.19 -1.76 12.18
C ASP A 199 3.47 -0.26 12.14
N TYR A 200 2.46 0.58 12.40
CA TYR A 200 2.61 2.02 12.33
C TYR A 200 1.99 2.72 13.52
N ILE A 201 2.71 3.70 14.08
CA ILE A 201 2.11 4.73 14.93
C ILE A 201 1.53 5.79 13.99
N ASN A 202 0.26 6.08 14.16
CA ASN A 202 -0.49 7.01 13.31
C ASN A 202 -0.69 8.34 14.04
N TYR A 203 -0.18 9.40 13.44
CA TYR A 203 -0.30 10.77 13.93
C TYR A 203 -1.23 11.59 13.04
N GLU A 204 -1.85 12.62 13.62
CA GLU A 204 -2.58 13.64 12.89
C GLU A 204 -1.88 15.00 12.99
N ALA A 205 -2.07 15.80 11.95
CA ALA A 205 -1.69 17.21 11.89
C ALA A 205 -2.92 18.06 11.54
N PRO A 206 -2.89 19.37 11.79
CA PRO A 206 -3.94 20.29 11.35
C PRO A 206 -4.19 20.17 9.84
N LEU A 207 -5.44 20.40 9.43
CA LEU A 207 -5.80 20.45 8.01
C LEU A 207 -4.88 21.42 7.25
N GLN A 208 -4.62 21.11 5.98
CA GLN A 208 -3.77 21.90 5.09
C GLN A 208 -2.27 21.94 5.49
N THR A 209 -1.83 21.19 6.52
CA THR A 209 -0.41 21.06 6.80
C THR A 209 0.28 20.40 5.60
N PRO A 210 1.30 21.05 4.99
CA PRO A 210 2.02 20.46 3.87
C PRO A 210 2.72 19.15 4.30
N LEU A 211 2.57 18.08 3.49
CA LEU A 211 3.13 16.76 3.86
C LEU A 211 4.64 16.79 4.07
N LYS A 212 5.36 17.62 3.33
CA LYS A 212 6.82 17.79 3.46
C LYS A 212 7.26 18.32 4.83
N ASP A 213 6.38 19.02 5.57
CA ASP A 213 6.69 19.62 6.87
C ASP A 213 6.47 18.64 8.03
N LEU A 214 5.76 17.53 7.80
CA LEU A 214 5.40 16.55 8.83
C LEU A 214 6.59 15.90 9.54
N PRO A 215 7.70 15.54 8.87
CA PRO A 215 8.87 15.02 9.56
C PRO A 215 9.42 15.98 10.62
N LYS A 216 9.50 17.28 10.29
CA LYS A 216 9.97 18.31 11.22
C LYS A 216 9.00 18.49 12.40
N LEU A 217 7.69 18.49 12.14
CA LEU A 217 6.67 18.56 13.19
C LEU A 217 6.73 17.34 14.11
N TYR A 218 6.97 16.15 13.54
CA TYR A 218 7.18 14.91 14.29
C TYR A 218 8.40 15.01 15.21
N GLU A 219 9.55 15.46 14.71
CA GLU A 219 10.76 15.64 15.53
C GLU A 219 10.57 16.64 16.67
N GLN A 220 9.73 17.66 16.46
CA GLN A 220 9.39 18.67 17.45
C GLN A 220 8.31 18.22 18.46
N GLY A 221 7.77 16.99 18.32
CA GLY A 221 6.68 16.51 19.17
C GLY A 221 5.35 17.25 18.96
N LYS A 222 5.14 17.87 17.80
CA LYS A 222 3.95 18.69 17.48
C LYS A 222 2.81 17.91 16.80
N LEU A 223 3.03 16.65 16.48
CA LEU A 223 1.99 15.78 15.94
C LEU A 223 1.28 15.05 17.08
N LYS A 224 -0.03 14.89 16.95
CA LYS A 224 -0.86 14.17 17.93
C LYS A 224 -0.98 12.69 17.51
N GLU A 225 -0.55 11.77 18.38
CA GLU A 225 -0.80 10.34 18.17
C GLU A 225 -2.30 10.06 18.28
N VAL A 226 -2.86 9.35 17.30
CA VAL A 226 -4.30 9.02 17.24
C VAL A 226 -4.58 7.53 17.30
N SER A 227 -3.65 6.68 16.86
CA SER A 227 -3.83 5.23 16.92
C SER A 227 -2.54 4.48 16.57
N GLN A 228 -2.54 3.18 16.88
CA GLN A 228 -1.58 2.23 16.33
C GLN A 228 -2.27 1.36 15.29
N ILE A 229 -1.53 1.06 14.22
CA ILE A 229 -1.98 0.22 13.10
C ILE A 229 -1.14 -1.04 13.16
N LEU A 230 -1.74 -2.11 13.65
CA LEU A 230 -1.07 -3.39 13.89
C LEU A 230 -1.50 -4.41 12.84
N THR A 231 -0.54 -5.13 12.27
CA THR A 231 -0.78 -6.32 11.45
C THR A 231 -0.44 -7.54 12.31
N GLU A 232 -1.45 -8.10 12.99
CA GLU A 232 -1.26 -9.18 13.95
C GLU A 232 -1.29 -10.55 13.27
N ASN A 233 -0.64 -11.54 13.85
CA ASN A 233 -0.70 -12.94 13.42
C ASN A 233 -0.46 -13.14 11.91
N VAL A 234 0.63 -12.54 11.39
CA VAL A 234 0.97 -12.69 9.98
C VAL A 234 1.40 -14.13 9.69
N VAL A 235 0.70 -14.80 8.76
CA VAL A 235 0.94 -16.18 8.36
C VAL A 235 1.17 -16.25 6.86
N ASN A 236 2.22 -16.99 6.46
CA ASN A 236 2.39 -17.38 5.06
C ASN A 236 1.55 -18.64 4.79
N ASN A 237 0.63 -18.55 3.82
CA ASN A 237 -0.27 -19.64 3.42
C ASN A 237 0.19 -20.32 2.12
N GLN A 238 1.44 -20.14 1.68
CA GLN A 238 2.02 -20.92 0.60
C GLN A 238 2.27 -22.34 1.11
N LYS A 239 1.71 -23.33 0.40
CA LYS A 239 1.97 -24.75 0.65
C LYS A 239 3.16 -25.20 -0.17
#